data_a546ea096e0d56477e34b47133d284dd
#
_entry.id   a546ea096e0d56477e34b47133d284dd
#
_cell.length_a   1.000
_cell.length_b   1.000
_cell.length_c   1.000
_cell.angle_alpha   90.00
_cell.angle_beta   90.00
_cell.angle_gamma   90.00
#
_symmetry.space_group_name_H-M   'P 1'
#
loop_
_entity.id
_entity.type
_entity.pdbx_description
1 polymer ?
#
loop_
_entity_poly.entity_id
_entity_poly.type
_entity_poly.pdbx_seq_one_letter_code
_entity_poly.pdbx_strand_id
1 'polypeptide(L)'
;VVKNLTEEDVPQASLGGKRIALTCRSCNSTCGHSIDVNLLNAIVGLEQRKFFLSFDRKVNLIHKGQRLGANLHIDADRQLFLEIDAKRNNPKVWDEYRENILKENALIDLQDVPLKRDERFISAALLKNAYLLLFARTGYTFLADSYYDDLRMQISNPKPYILPERLWTLQNISVADGIYLCRDNRLRGFFVVYTLSKVMQYRVCVFIPSPNVPYLAATYHLRNILACDRIR
;
A
#
# COMPACT_ATOMS: atom_id res chain seq x y z
N VAL A 1 6.61 -29.37 7.33
CA VAL A 1 7.51 -29.01 6.21
C VAL A 1 6.75 -28.03 5.34
N VAL A 2 7.14 -26.74 5.37
CA VAL A 2 6.53 -25.71 4.52
C VAL A 2 7.02 -25.95 3.10
N LYS A 3 6.21 -26.60 2.29
CA LYS A 3 6.44 -26.75 0.86
C LYS A 3 5.99 -25.45 0.18
N ASN A 4 6.81 -24.90 -0.70
CA ASN A 4 6.54 -23.70 -1.52
C ASN A 4 6.73 -22.37 -0.80
N LEU A 5 7.95 -22.12 -0.32
CA LEU A 5 8.37 -20.77 0.06
C LEU A 5 8.67 -19.93 -1.19
N THR A 6 8.38 -18.65 -1.13
CA THR A 6 8.74 -17.64 -2.13
C THR A 6 9.41 -16.46 -1.46
N GLU A 7 10.30 -15.82 -2.20
CA GLU A 7 10.87 -14.55 -1.79
C GLU A 7 9.80 -13.44 -1.79
N GLU A 8 9.81 -12.62 -0.78
CA GLU A 8 8.90 -11.50 -0.58
C GLU A 8 9.65 -10.18 -0.62
N ASP A 9 9.20 -9.26 -1.49
CA ASP A 9 9.69 -7.89 -1.51
C ASP A 9 9.04 -7.08 -0.38
N VAL A 10 9.85 -6.42 0.43
CA VAL A 10 9.34 -5.63 1.57
C VAL A 10 9.94 -4.22 1.57
N PRO A 11 9.10 -3.18 1.45
CA PRO A 11 7.72 -3.24 0.95
C PRO A 11 7.65 -3.88 -0.45
N GLN A 12 6.47 -4.04 -1.04
CA GLN A 12 6.35 -4.58 -2.40
C GLN A 12 7.25 -3.83 -3.40
N ALA A 13 7.77 -4.53 -4.44
CA ALA A 13 8.73 -3.96 -5.42
C ALA A 13 8.24 -2.65 -6.07
N SER A 14 6.93 -2.54 -6.36
CA SER A 14 6.31 -1.33 -6.91
C SER A 14 6.37 -0.10 -5.99
N LEU A 15 6.71 -0.28 -4.71
CA LEU A 15 6.94 0.75 -3.71
C LEU A 15 8.39 0.79 -3.21
N GLY A 16 9.34 0.31 -4.03
CA GLY A 16 10.78 0.39 -3.77
C GLY A 16 11.34 -0.72 -2.87
N GLY A 17 10.56 -1.77 -2.62
CA GLY A 17 10.97 -2.89 -1.79
C GLY A 17 12.07 -3.77 -2.39
N LYS A 18 12.69 -4.55 -1.50
CA LYS A 18 13.74 -5.51 -1.83
C LYS A 18 13.37 -6.88 -1.24
N ARG A 19 13.85 -7.94 -1.85
CA ARG A 19 13.70 -9.32 -1.37
C ARG A 19 14.46 -9.52 -0.08
N ILE A 20 13.74 -9.67 1.01
CA ILE A 20 14.34 -9.79 2.35
C ILE A 20 13.73 -10.87 3.22
N ALA A 21 12.59 -11.41 2.84
CA ALA A 21 11.88 -12.41 3.61
C ALA A 21 11.46 -13.60 2.74
N LEU A 22 11.32 -14.76 3.39
CA LEU A 22 10.69 -15.94 2.79
C LEU A 22 9.31 -16.13 3.40
N THR A 23 8.30 -16.20 2.56
CA THR A 23 6.90 -16.40 2.96
C THR A 23 6.30 -17.60 2.22
N CYS A 24 5.19 -18.13 2.71
CA CYS A 24 4.48 -19.16 1.96
C CYS A 24 3.89 -18.58 0.67
N ARG A 25 3.96 -19.32 -0.43
CA ARG A 25 3.48 -18.86 -1.75
C ARG A 25 2.01 -18.42 -1.72
N SER A 26 1.15 -19.15 -1.01
CA SER A 26 -0.26 -18.79 -0.89
C SER A 26 -0.44 -17.49 -0.12
N CYS A 27 0.28 -17.30 0.99
CA CYS A 27 0.21 -16.05 1.77
C CYS A 27 0.69 -14.86 0.94
N ASN A 28 1.83 -14.98 0.26
CA ASN A 28 2.37 -13.94 -0.61
C ASN A 28 1.38 -13.56 -1.72
N SER A 29 0.86 -14.55 -2.44
CA SER A 29 -0.12 -14.32 -3.52
C SER A 29 -1.40 -13.66 -2.99
N THR A 30 -1.95 -14.14 -1.87
CA THR A 30 -3.18 -13.56 -1.28
C THR A 30 -2.95 -12.12 -0.83
N CYS A 31 -1.85 -11.84 -0.14
CA CYS A 31 -1.49 -10.50 0.30
C CYS A 31 -1.26 -9.56 -0.89
N GLY A 32 -0.53 -10.01 -1.92
CA GLY A 32 -0.26 -9.23 -3.13
C GLY A 32 -1.53 -8.76 -3.84
N HIS A 33 -2.52 -9.65 -3.97
CA HIS A 33 -3.78 -9.32 -4.65
C HIS A 33 -4.78 -8.54 -3.77
N SER A 34 -4.61 -8.55 -2.46
CA SER A 34 -5.55 -7.92 -1.53
C SER A 34 -4.98 -6.67 -0.86
N ILE A 35 -4.07 -6.86 0.10
CA ILE A 35 -3.60 -5.75 0.95
C ILE A 35 -2.58 -4.88 0.22
N ASP A 36 -1.62 -5.46 -0.50
CA ASP A 36 -0.54 -4.72 -1.13
C ASP A 36 -1.04 -3.82 -2.26
N VAL A 37 -2.03 -4.27 -3.02
CA VAL A 37 -2.67 -3.45 -4.06
C VAL A 37 -3.42 -2.24 -3.48
N ASN A 38 -4.02 -2.37 -2.29
CA ASN A 38 -4.68 -1.24 -1.62
C ASN A 38 -3.65 -0.20 -1.15
N LEU A 39 -2.50 -0.64 -0.62
CA LEU A 39 -1.41 0.25 -0.24
C LEU A 39 -0.83 0.97 -1.47
N LEU A 40 -0.56 0.26 -2.56
CA LEU A 40 -0.11 0.86 -3.81
C LEU A 40 -1.08 1.92 -4.30
N ASN A 41 -2.37 1.60 -4.36
CA ASN A 41 -3.42 2.52 -4.79
C ASN A 41 -3.52 3.75 -3.87
N ALA A 42 -3.27 3.59 -2.57
CA ALA A 42 -3.25 4.72 -1.63
C ALA A 42 -2.08 5.67 -1.93
N ILE A 43 -0.87 5.13 -2.12
CA ILE A 43 0.32 5.93 -2.46
C ILE A 43 0.16 6.62 -3.82
N VAL A 44 -0.24 5.87 -4.85
CA VAL A 44 -0.52 6.43 -6.18
C VAL A 44 -1.56 7.55 -6.10
N GLY A 45 -2.63 7.35 -5.33
CA GLY A 45 -3.66 8.39 -5.15
C GLY A 45 -3.19 9.62 -4.37
N LEU A 46 -2.24 9.50 -3.45
CA LEU A 46 -1.59 10.64 -2.80
C LEU A 46 -0.72 11.42 -3.79
N GLU A 47 0.03 10.71 -4.61
CA GLU A 47 0.90 11.30 -5.61
C GLU A 47 0.12 11.95 -6.74
N GLN A 48 -0.94 11.32 -7.24
CA GLN A 48 -1.83 11.91 -8.25
C GLN A 48 -2.44 13.25 -7.82
N ARG A 49 -2.76 13.42 -6.53
CA ARG A 49 -3.25 14.70 -6.00
C ARG A 49 -2.19 15.78 -5.99
N LYS A 50 -0.91 15.43 -5.80
CA LYS A 50 0.21 16.38 -5.74
C LYS A 50 0.76 16.72 -7.12
N PHE A 51 0.72 15.76 -8.04
CA PHE A 51 1.36 15.85 -9.36
C PHE A 51 0.39 15.47 -10.47
N PHE A 52 -0.69 16.21 -10.59
CA PHE A 52 -1.80 15.91 -11.52
C PHE A 52 -1.35 15.59 -12.96
N LEU A 53 -0.20 16.12 -13.39
CA LEU A 53 0.28 16.03 -14.77
C LEU A 53 1.44 15.04 -15.01
N SER A 54 1.87 14.24 -14.03
CA SER A 54 3.10 13.46 -14.19
C SER A 54 2.93 11.94 -14.00
N PHE A 55 1.70 11.41 -14.14
CA PHE A 55 1.45 9.99 -13.88
C PHE A 55 0.70 9.29 -14.99
N ASP A 56 1.21 8.08 -15.29
CA ASP A 56 0.43 7.06 -15.98
C ASP A 56 -0.79 6.71 -15.13
N ARG A 57 -1.97 6.87 -15.67
CA ARG A 57 -3.22 6.58 -14.97
C ARG A 57 -4.24 5.93 -15.86
N LYS A 58 -5.06 5.07 -15.26
CA LYS A 58 -6.20 4.47 -15.94
C LYS A 58 -7.33 5.49 -16.01
N VAL A 59 -7.80 5.71 -17.21
CA VAL A 59 -8.93 6.61 -17.49
C VAL A 59 -10.01 5.88 -18.27
N ASN A 60 -11.19 6.44 -18.26
CA ASN A 60 -12.24 6.09 -19.20
C ASN A 60 -12.44 7.26 -20.16
N LEU A 61 -12.44 6.95 -21.42
CA LEU A 61 -12.82 7.86 -22.47
C LEU A 61 -14.32 7.73 -22.67
N ILE A 62 -15.03 8.82 -22.58
CA ILE A 62 -16.51 8.83 -22.77
C ILE A 62 -16.82 9.69 -23.99
N HIS A 63 -17.52 9.09 -24.94
CA HIS A 63 -18.02 9.80 -26.12
C HIS A 63 -19.41 9.25 -26.46
N LYS A 64 -20.40 10.14 -26.60
CA LYS A 64 -21.81 9.77 -26.92
C LYS A 64 -22.37 8.60 -26.08
N GLY A 65 -22.00 8.54 -24.79
CA GLY A 65 -22.43 7.48 -23.88
C GLY A 65 -21.65 6.16 -23.97
N GLN A 66 -20.79 6.01 -24.97
CA GLN A 66 -19.84 4.89 -25.04
C GLN A 66 -18.66 5.12 -24.13
N ARG A 67 -18.17 4.05 -23.52
CA ARG A 67 -17.05 4.08 -22.55
C ARG A 67 -15.95 3.13 -22.99
N LEU A 68 -14.73 3.66 -23.08
CA LEU A 68 -13.51 2.91 -23.37
C LEU A 68 -12.48 3.08 -22.25
N GLY A 69 -11.90 1.98 -21.82
CA GLY A 69 -10.79 1.98 -20.89
C GLY A 69 -9.48 2.29 -21.60
N ALA A 70 -8.73 3.26 -21.10
CA ALA A 70 -7.43 3.66 -21.63
C ALA A 70 -6.43 3.90 -20.49
N ASN A 71 -5.15 3.91 -20.85
CA ASN A 71 -4.06 4.39 -20.02
C ASN A 71 -3.66 5.78 -20.55
N LEU A 72 -3.65 6.76 -19.67
CA LEU A 72 -3.15 8.11 -19.96
C LEU A 72 -1.69 8.17 -19.55
N HIS A 73 -0.82 8.49 -20.49
CA HIS A 73 0.60 8.73 -20.27
C HIS A 73 0.95 10.18 -20.57
N ILE A 74 1.87 10.73 -19.80
CA ILE A 74 2.42 12.07 -20.04
C ILE A 74 3.93 11.92 -20.14
N ASP A 75 4.49 12.28 -21.28
CA ASP A 75 5.93 12.21 -21.50
C ASP A 75 6.71 13.38 -20.87
N ALA A 76 8.03 13.37 -21.04
CA ALA A 76 8.92 14.41 -20.55
C ALA A 76 8.64 15.79 -21.17
N ASP A 77 8.10 15.82 -22.38
CA ASP A 77 7.73 17.04 -23.12
C ASP A 77 6.30 17.51 -22.82
N ARG A 78 5.65 16.88 -21.82
CA ARG A 78 4.26 17.14 -21.42
C ARG A 78 3.22 16.83 -22.49
N GLN A 79 3.55 15.96 -23.42
CA GLN A 79 2.58 15.47 -24.40
C GLN A 79 1.72 14.36 -23.77
N LEU A 80 0.43 14.41 -24.07
CA LEU A 80 -0.57 13.45 -23.60
C LEU A 80 -0.70 12.31 -24.60
N PHE A 81 -0.48 11.09 -24.13
CA PHE A 81 -0.71 9.88 -24.89
C PHE A 81 -1.82 9.07 -24.27
N LEU A 82 -2.75 8.63 -25.10
CA LEU A 82 -3.82 7.74 -24.71
C LEU A 82 -3.60 6.36 -25.36
N GLU A 83 -3.27 5.38 -24.54
CA GLU A 83 -3.16 4.00 -24.97
C GLU A 83 -4.44 3.25 -24.62
N ILE A 84 -5.11 2.68 -25.62
CA ILE A 84 -6.32 1.90 -25.40
C ILE A 84 -5.96 0.55 -24.80
N ASP A 85 -6.53 0.23 -23.65
CA ASP A 85 -6.32 -1.04 -22.97
C ASP A 85 -7.21 -2.13 -23.60
N ALA A 86 -6.64 -2.92 -24.51
CA ALA A 86 -7.35 -3.98 -25.22
C ALA A 86 -8.01 -5.01 -24.26
N LYS A 87 -7.46 -5.21 -23.06
CA LYS A 87 -8.02 -6.15 -22.06
C LYS A 87 -9.27 -5.63 -21.36
N ARG A 88 -9.48 -4.32 -21.39
CA ARG A 88 -10.61 -3.64 -20.74
C ARG A 88 -11.74 -3.31 -21.69
N ASN A 89 -11.56 -3.55 -22.97
CA ASN A 89 -12.49 -3.10 -24.01
C ASN A 89 -12.95 -4.26 -24.88
N ASN A 90 -14.23 -4.19 -25.30
CA ASN A 90 -14.74 -5.03 -26.35
C ASN A 90 -14.19 -4.55 -27.71
N PRO A 91 -13.56 -5.41 -28.54
CA PRO A 91 -13.00 -5.01 -29.84
C PRO A 91 -14.01 -4.28 -30.75
N LYS A 92 -15.26 -4.74 -30.78
CA LYS A 92 -16.30 -4.11 -31.60
C LYS A 92 -16.59 -2.66 -31.18
N VAL A 93 -16.63 -2.40 -29.86
CA VAL A 93 -16.83 -1.06 -29.30
C VAL A 93 -15.63 -0.17 -29.63
N TRP A 94 -14.43 -0.73 -29.63
CA TRP A 94 -13.23 0.01 -30.00
C TRP A 94 -13.23 0.45 -31.48
N ASP A 95 -13.58 -0.43 -32.39
CA ASP A 95 -13.60 -0.13 -33.82
C ASP A 95 -14.62 0.98 -34.13
N GLU A 96 -15.80 0.87 -33.59
CA GLU A 96 -16.87 1.87 -33.72
C GLU A 96 -16.47 3.23 -33.12
N TYR A 97 -15.85 3.21 -31.96
CA TYR A 97 -15.38 4.41 -31.27
C TYR A 97 -14.27 5.12 -32.05
N ARG A 98 -13.31 4.36 -32.60
CA ARG A 98 -12.22 4.89 -33.42
C ARG A 98 -12.74 5.58 -34.67
N GLU A 99 -13.69 4.96 -35.36
CA GLU A 99 -14.31 5.57 -36.55
C GLU A 99 -15.04 6.86 -36.26
N ASN A 100 -15.76 6.90 -35.16
CA ASN A 100 -16.53 8.08 -34.75
C ASN A 100 -15.61 9.25 -34.33
N ILE A 101 -14.55 8.98 -33.58
CA ILE A 101 -13.59 10.03 -33.16
C ILE A 101 -12.83 10.62 -34.36
N LEU A 102 -12.34 9.79 -35.25
CA LEU A 102 -11.56 10.23 -36.40
C LEU A 102 -12.40 11.07 -37.39
N LYS A 103 -13.69 10.79 -37.47
CA LYS A 103 -14.61 11.51 -38.39
C LYS A 103 -15.10 12.85 -37.86
N GLU A 104 -15.20 13.06 -36.55
CA GLU A 104 -15.99 14.14 -35.99
C GLU A 104 -15.18 15.23 -35.27
N ASN A 105 -13.84 15.17 -35.15
CA ASN A 105 -13.06 16.03 -34.24
C ASN A 105 -13.69 16.10 -32.85
N ALA A 106 -14.10 14.97 -32.34
CA ALA A 106 -15.00 14.88 -31.21
C ALA A 106 -14.33 15.29 -29.89
N LEU A 107 -15.06 16.02 -29.08
CA LEU A 107 -14.71 16.25 -27.69
C LEU A 107 -14.82 14.92 -26.94
N ILE A 108 -13.75 14.52 -26.27
CA ILE A 108 -13.67 13.30 -25.47
C ILE A 108 -13.62 13.71 -24.01
N ASP A 109 -14.58 13.24 -23.22
CA ASP A 109 -14.52 13.39 -21.77
C ASP A 109 -13.58 12.34 -21.18
N LEU A 110 -12.62 12.79 -20.36
CA LEU A 110 -11.72 11.95 -19.61
C LEU A 110 -12.23 11.79 -18.18
N GLN A 111 -12.54 10.57 -17.81
CA GLN A 111 -12.95 10.24 -16.45
C GLN A 111 -11.92 9.35 -15.78
N ASP A 112 -11.39 9.77 -14.66
CA ASP A 112 -10.48 8.94 -13.86
C ASP A 112 -11.17 7.67 -13.36
N VAL A 113 -10.45 6.54 -13.42
CA VAL A 113 -10.91 5.30 -12.81
C VAL A 113 -10.65 5.38 -11.31
N PRO A 114 -11.70 5.26 -10.47
CA PRO A 114 -11.51 5.28 -9.03
C PRO A 114 -10.56 4.18 -8.57
N LEU A 115 -9.50 4.55 -7.87
CA LEU A 115 -8.60 3.60 -7.24
C LEU A 115 -9.28 2.97 -6.02
N LYS A 116 -9.40 1.65 -6.02
CA LYS A 116 -9.94 0.92 -4.86
C LYS A 116 -8.98 1.10 -3.68
N ARG A 117 -9.50 1.65 -2.59
CA ARG A 117 -8.77 1.90 -1.35
C ARG A 117 -9.65 1.54 -0.16
N ASP A 118 -9.18 0.65 0.68
CA ASP A 118 -9.81 0.32 1.96
C ASP A 118 -8.75 0.50 3.05
N GLU A 119 -9.05 1.32 4.05
CA GLU A 119 -8.12 1.69 5.11
C GLU A 119 -7.65 0.50 5.95
N ARG A 120 -8.52 -0.49 6.12
CA ARG A 120 -8.20 -1.74 6.84
C ARG A 120 -7.14 -2.54 6.10
N PHE A 121 -7.27 -2.63 4.77
CA PHE A 121 -6.29 -3.31 3.92
C PHE A 121 -4.97 -2.55 3.84
N ILE A 122 -5.01 -1.21 3.79
CA ILE A 122 -3.80 -0.37 3.85
C ILE A 122 -3.08 -0.59 5.17
N SER A 123 -3.80 -0.56 6.29
CA SER A 123 -3.25 -0.82 7.63
C SER A 123 -2.61 -2.22 7.72
N ALA A 124 -3.28 -3.24 7.19
CA ALA A 124 -2.75 -4.60 7.18
C ALA A 124 -1.47 -4.72 6.32
N ALA A 125 -1.39 -4.02 5.18
CA ALA A 125 -0.18 -3.99 4.36
C ALA A 125 0.99 -3.30 5.08
N LEU A 126 0.74 -2.19 5.77
CA LEU A 126 1.76 -1.51 6.56
C LEU A 126 2.26 -2.37 7.72
N LEU A 127 1.33 -3.04 8.43
CA LEU A 127 1.68 -4.01 9.49
C LEU A 127 2.47 -5.21 8.93
N LYS A 128 2.06 -5.76 7.78
CA LYS A 128 2.79 -6.86 7.11
C LYS A 128 4.23 -6.47 6.84
N ASN A 129 4.45 -5.30 6.23
CA ASN A 129 5.78 -4.83 5.91
C ASN A 129 6.65 -4.70 7.16
N ALA A 130 6.14 -4.07 8.22
CA ALA A 130 6.86 -3.94 9.47
C ALA A 130 7.15 -5.29 10.14
N TYR A 131 6.17 -6.20 10.14
CA TYR A 131 6.32 -7.56 10.65
C TYR A 131 7.41 -8.33 9.92
N LEU A 132 7.44 -8.28 8.58
CA LEU A 132 8.44 -8.97 7.78
C LEU A 132 9.83 -8.33 7.93
N LEU A 133 9.93 -7.00 8.06
CA LEU A 133 11.18 -6.31 8.35
C LEU A 133 11.75 -6.71 9.71
N LEU A 134 10.90 -6.75 10.74
CA LEU A 134 11.28 -7.20 12.08
C LEU A 134 11.73 -8.67 12.04
N PHE A 135 10.98 -9.51 11.35
CA PHE A 135 11.29 -10.93 11.14
C PHE A 135 12.65 -11.14 10.46
N ALA A 136 12.94 -10.40 9.38
CA ALA A 136 14.22 -10.52 8.67
C ALA A 136 15.44 -10.17 9.58
N ARG A 137 15.23 -9.40 10.63
CA ARG A 137 16.27 -8.97 11.58
C ARG A 137 16.37 -9.83 12.83
N THR A 138 15.24 -10.33 13.34
CA THR A 138 15.18 -11.06 14.61
C THR A 138 15.10 -12.59 14.45
N GLY A 139 14.77 -13.02 13.23
CA GLY A 139 14.67 -14.45 12.91
C GLY A 139 13.33 -15.10 13.31
N TYR A 140 13.18 -16.35 12.93
CA TYR A 140 11.93 -17.10 13.06
C TYR A 140 11.50 -17.35 14.51
N THR A 141 12.45 -17.59 15.40
CA THR A 141 12.15 -17.98 16.78
C THR A 141 11.37 -16.90 17.53
N PHE A 142 11.74 -15.65 17.32
CA PHE A 142 11.08 -14.53 17.97
C PHE A 142 9.65 -14.29 17.46
N LEU A 143 9.44 -14.40 16.15
CA LEU A 143 8.14 -14.12 15.52
C LEU A 143 7.23 -15.36 15.44
N ALA A 144 7.73 -16.55 15.73
CA ALA A 144 6.91 -17.76 15.86
C ALA A 144 6.09 -17.78 17.16
N ASP A 145 6.36 -16.86 18.09
CA ASP A 145 5.62 -16.75 19.34
C ASP A 145 4.11 -16.53 19.07
N SER A 146 3.28 -17.25 19.81
CA SER A 146 1.82 -17.17 19.74
C SER A 146 1.28 -15.77 20.06
N TYR A 147 2.05 -14.96 20.77
CA TYR A 147 1.72 -13.56 21.03
C TYR A 147 1.45 -12.75 19.74
N TYR A 148 2.11 -13.09 18.64
CA TYR A 148 1.92 -12.41 17.36
C TYR A 148 0.81 -13.02 16.50
N ASP A 149 0.01 -13.96 17.02
CA ASP A 149 -1.09 -14.56 16.25
C ASP A 149 -2.15 -13.53 15.87
N ASP A 150 -2.50 -12.60 16.76
CA ASP A 150 -3.45 -11.54 16.47
C ASP A 150 -2.94 -10.63 15.35
N LEU A 151 -1.64 -10.32 15.33
CA LEU A 151 -1.01 -9.55 14.27
C LEU A 151 -1.07 -10.30 12.93
N ARG A 152 -0.74 -11.60 12.95
CA ARG A 152 -0.83 -12.46 11.76
C ARG A 152 -2.26 -12.60 11.25
N MET A 153 -3.24 -12.75 12.16
CA MET A 153 -4.65 -12.76 11.81
C MET A 153 -5.12 -11.44 11.21
N GLN A 154 -4.72 -10.30 11.78
CA GLN A 154 -5.06 -8.99 11.23
C GLN A 154 -4.49 -8.78 9.83
N ILE A 155 -3.26 -9.25 9.57
CA ILE A 155 -2.63 -9.18 8.25
C ILE A 155 -3.37 -10.09 7.25
N SER A 156 -3.67 -11.32 7.63
CA SER A 156 -4.29 -12.31 6.74
C SER A 156 -5.79 -12.08 6.53
N ASN A 157 -6.47 -11.47 7.49
CA ASN A 157 -7.89 -11.14 7.44
C ASN A 157 -8.13 -9.69 7.90
N PRO A 158 -7.99 -8.70 7.00
CA PRO A 158 -8.08 -7.28 7.37
C PRO A 158 -9.47 -6.79 7.75
N LYS A 159 -10.53 -7.50 7.35
CA LYS A 159 -11.91 -7.01 7.49
C LYS A 159 -12.36 -6.82 8.95
N PRO A 160 -12.23 -7.79 9.85
CA PRO A 160 -12.47 -7.55 11.26
C PRO A 160 -11.31 -6.75 11.87
N TYR A 161 -11.61 -5.81 12.76
CA TYR A 161 -10.59 -5.18 13.59
C TYR A 161 -10.26 -6.12 14.75
N ILE A 162 -9.17 -6.87 14.61
CA ILE A 162 -8.62 -7.73 15.67
C ILE A 162 -7.74 -6.87 16.58
N LEU A 163 -6.91 -6.02 15.98
CA LEU A 163 -6.11 -5.03 16.70
C LEU A 163 -6.93 -3.77 16.90
N PRO A 164 -6.94 -3.20 18.11
CA PRO A 164 -7.91 -2.18 18.49
C PRO A 164 -7.75 -0.84 17.76
N GLU A 165 -6.59 -0.56 17.15
CA GLU A 165 -6.34 0.72 16.49
C GLU A 165 -5.14 0.75 15.56
N ARG A 166 -4.93 1.93 14.93
CA ARG A 166 -3.78 2.21 14.09
C ARG A 166 -2.48 2.12 14.89
N LEU A 167 -1.68 1.13 14.59
CA LEU A 167 -0.32 0.99 15.11
C LEU A 167 0.71 1.63 14.17
N TRP A 168 0.30 2.55 13.29
CA TRP A 168 1.17 3.14 12.29
C TRP A 168 0.90 4.63 12.06
N THR A 169 1.91 5.33 11.60
CA THR A 169 1.82 6.70 11.11
C THR A 169 2.61 6.88 9.81
N LEU A 170 2.10 7.72 8.93
CA LEU A 170 2.75 8.18 7.72
C LEU A 170 3.05 9.66 7.90
N GLN A 171 4.27 9.98 8.29
CA GLN A 171 4.71 11.36 8.53
C GLN A 171 6.11 11.58 7.96
N ASN A 172 6.49 12.85 7.77
CA ASN A 172 7.88 13.22 7.51
C ASN A 172 8.70 13.05 8.80
N ILE A 173 9.08 11.81 9.07
CA ILE A 173 9.93 11.47 10.22
C ILE A 173 11.38 11.63 9.78
N SER A 174 12.17 12.40 10.51
CA SER A 174 13.62 12.60 10.23
C SER A 174 14.49 11.40 10.62
N VAL A 175 13.89 10.34 11.18
CA VAL A 175 14.58 9.14 11.64
C VAL A 175 14.86 8.21 10.45
N ALA A 176 16.06 7.62 10.38
CA ALA A 176 16.44 6.68 9.32
C ALA A 176 15.58 5.39 9.32
N ASP A 177 15.56 4.67 8.20
CA ASP A 177 14.94 3.35 8.14
C ASP A 177 15.64 2.38 9.10
N GLY A 178 14.87 1.64 9.88
CA GLY A 178 15.42 0.74 10.88
C GLY A 178 14.39 0.23 11.88
N ILE A 179 14.89 -0.56 12.83
CA ILE A 179 14.09 -1.09 13.94
C ILE A 179 14.61 -0.46 15.23
N TYR A 180 13.74 0.18 15.95
CA TYR A 180 14.04 0.92 17.16
C TYR A 180 13.32 0.31 18.35
N LEU A 181 14.08 -0.06 19.37
CA LEU A 181 13.51 -0.54 20.63
C LEU A 181 12.90 0.64 21.41
N CYS A 182 11.62 0.55 21.71
CA CYS A 182 10.99 1.51 22.60
C CYS A 182 11.42 1.27 24.04
N ARG A 183 12.02 2.29 24.66
CA ARG A 183 12.50 2.24 26.06
C ARG A 183 11.47 2.70 27.08
N ASP A 184 10.32 3.22 26.65
CA ASP A 184 9.23 3.57 27.56
C ASP A 184 8.63 2.28 28.14
N ASN A 185 8.64 2.16 29.47
CA ASN A 185 8.12 0.97 30.15
C ASN A 185 6.64 0.72 29.90
N ARG A 186 5.89 1.71 29.45
CA ARG A 186 4.47 1.63 29.10
C ARG A 186 4.25 1.15 27.66
N LEU A 187 5.26 1.36 26.81
CA LEU A 187 5.22 1.07 25.37
C LEU A 187 6.26 0.01 24.96
N ARG A 188 6.47 -1.01 25.77
CA ARG A 188 7.44 -2.05 25.39
C ARG A 188 7.13 -2.61 24.00
N GLY A 189 8.07 -2.44 23.08
CA GLY A 189 7.89 -2.88 21.70
C GLY A 189 8.92 -2.29 20.76
N PHE A 190 8.63 -2.39 19.47
CA PHE A 190 9.51 -1.96 18.41
C PHE A 190 8.82 -0.92 17.54
N PHE A 191 9.51 0.15 17.23
CA PHE A 191 9.17 1.01 16.11
C PHE A 191 9.93 0.54 14.88
N VAL A 192 9.21 0.16 13.86
CA VAL A 192 9.78 -0.22 12.56
C VAL A 192 9.55 0.95 11.61
N VAL A 193 10.66 1.58 11.21
CA VAL A 193 10.65 2.70 10.26
C VAL A 193 11.14 2.22 8.92
N TYR A 194 10.38 2.48 7.87
CA TYR A 194 10.76 2.12 6.51
C TYR A 194 10.19 3.11 5.49
N THR A 195 10.79 3.12 4.32
CA THR A 195 10.43 4.03 3.24
C THR A 195 9.60 3.31 2.18
N LEU A 196 8.48 3.93 1.79
CA LEU A 196 7.73 3.60 0.58
C LEU A 196 8.16 4.59 -0.50
N SER A 197 8.62 4.08 -1.64
CA SER A 197 9.09 4.89 -2.76
C SER A 197 8.36 4.51 -4.04
N LYS A 198 7.63 5.45 -4.62
CA LYS A 198 7.08 5.35 -5.97
C LYS A 198 7.70 6.46 -6.82
N VAL A 199 7.12 7.65 -6.84
CA VAL A 199 7.74 8.88 -7.37
C VAL A 199 8.30 9.69 -6.21
N MET A 200 7.55 9.81 -5.13
CA MET A 200 8.02 10.38 -3.88
C MET A 200 8.40 9.31 -2.88
N GLN A 201 9.13 9.73 -1.87
CA GLN A 201 9.44 8.91 -0.71
C GLN A 201 8.52 9.26 0.45
N TYR A 202 7.90 8.24 1.02
CA TYR A 202 7.03 8.35 2.20
C TYR A 202 7.63 7.50 3.31
N ARG A 203 7.90 8.12 4.44
CA ARG A 203 8.41 7.38 5.58
C ARG A 203 7.26 6.91 6.46
N VAL A 204 7.27 5.64 6.77
CA VAL A 204 6.26 4.97 7.60
C VAL A 204 6.91 4.54 8.89
N CYS A 205 6.23 4.76 10.00
CA CYS A 205 6.58 4.21 11.29
C CYS A 205 5.44 3.32 11.77
N VAL A 206 5.76 2.07 12.08
CA VAL A 206 4.81 1.09 12.61
C VAL A 206 5.28 0.63 13.98
N PHE A 207 4.38 0.62 14.96
CA PHE A 207 4.65 0.09 16.27
C PHE A 207 4.23 -1.38 16.36
N ILE A 208 5.14 -2.25 16.75
CA ILE A 208 4.90 -3.67 17.04
C ILE A 208 5.15 -3.89 18.53
N PRO A 209 4.11 -4.17 19.33
CA PRO A 209 4.29 -4.42 20.76
C PRO A 209 5.20 -5.63 21.02
N SER A 210 5.95 -5.58 22.10
CA SER A 210 6.74 -6.72 22.60
C SER A 210 5.82 -7.79 23.17
N PRO A 211 6.20 -9.07 23.16
CA PRO A 211 5.50 -10.11 23.91
C PRO A 211 5.22 -9.67 25.35
N ASN A 212 4.06 -10.06 25.88
CA ASN A 212 3.59 -9.74 27.24
C ASN A 212 3.12 -8.29 27.48
N VAL A 213 2.97 -7.47 26.43
CA VAL A 213 2.32 -6.16 26.54
C VAL A 213 0.96 -6.23 25.87
N PRO A 214 -0.16 -6.06 26.58
CA PRO A 214 -1.47 -6.09 25.96
C PRO A 214 -1.58 -5.00 24.88
N TYR A 215 -2.07 -5.35 23.69
CA TYR A 215 -2.23 -4.41 22.55
C TYR A 215 -3.05 -3.18 22.94
N LEU A 216 -4.12 -3.36 23.71
CA LEU A 216 -4.97 -2.26 24.21
C LEU A 216 -4.18 -1.24 25.05
N ALA A 217 -3.34 -1.73 25.96
CA ALA A 217 -2.52 -0.85 26.79
C ALA A 217 -1.48 -0.11 25.95
N ALA A 218 -0.81 -0.80 25.04
CA ALA A 218 0.16 -0.19 24.13
C ALA A 218 -0.49 0.88 23.24
N THR A 219 -1.68 0.61 22.69
CA THR A 219 -2.41 1.54 21.84
C THR A 219 -2.85 2.78 22.61
N TYR A 220 -3.35 2.61 23.84
CA TYR A 220 -3.73 3.74 24.71
C TYR A 220 -2.55 4.66 25.00
N HIS A 221 -1.39 4.09 25.34
CA HIS A 221 -0.20 4.88 25.63
C HIS A 221 0.37 5.55 24.37
N LEU A 222 0.34 4.86 23.23
CA LEU A 222 0.77 5.42 21.95
C LEU A 222 -0.06 6.65 21.56
N ARG A 223 -1.38 6.59 21.75
CA ARG A 223 -2.28 7.73 21.52
C ARG A 223 -1.91 8.93 22.37
N ASN A 224 -1.67 8.70 23.65
CA ASN A 224 -1.35 9.79 24.57
C ASN A 224 -0.02 10.46 24.19
N ILE A 225 0.98 9.70 23.77
CA ILE A 225 2.27 10.22 23.28
C ILE A 225 2.06 11.04 22.00
N LEU A 226 1.34 10.49 21.01
CA LEU A 226 1.06 11.19 19.75
C LEU A 226 0.17 12.42 19.92
N ALA A 227 -0.72 12.42 20.92
CA ALA A 227 -1.53 13.60 21.25
C ALA A 227 -0.69 14.71 21.90
N CYS A 228 0.29 14.37 22.72
CA CYS A 228 1.19 15.35 23.33
C CYS A 228 2.09 16.04 22.30
N ASP A 229 2.50 15.36 21.23
CA ASP A 229 3.33 15.94 20.17
C ASP A 229 2.55 16.88 19.23
N ARG A 230 1.22 16.85 19.25
CA ARG A 230 0.37 17.80 18.49
C ARG A 230 0.20 19.17 19.14
N ILE A 231 0.66 19.33 20.36
CA ILE A 231 0.54 20.60 21.15
C ILE A 231 1.85 21.42 21.14
N ARG A 232 2.84 20.99 20.33
CA ARG A 232 4.09 21.75 20.14
C ARG A 232 4.18 22.23 18.67
#